data_913aad673da115bbc5f26a900aa78976
#
_entry.id   913aad673da115bbc5f26a900aa78976
#
_cell.length_a   1.000
_cell.length_b   1.000
_cell.length_c   1.000
_cell.angle_alpha   90.00
_cell.angle_beta   90.00
_cell.angle_gamma   90.00
#
_symmetry.space_group_name_H-M   'P 1'
#
loop_
_entity.id
_entity.type
_entity.pdbx_description
1 polymer ?
#
loop_
_entity_poly.entity_id
_entity_poly.type
_entity_poly.pdbx_seq_one_letter_code
_entity_poly.pdbx_strand_id
1 'polypeptide(L)'
;MNQNTKRRWLAALLGAAAGMVVFFLLYGTSTLHPTYDAWILNGYDEWDIQQHYAGWVLFRNSHWAFPLGLADTIAAPDGTVISFTDSIPWVSIFFKALRGVLPSTFQWFGWYTLFCFAMQGAAGALLCARRQAKTGAGALVFSTLGGLLFVMLPTLWERAFRHTALASQWLFLLALYAFLEYRQNLHSGTAKFPWAMPVLAFLAVGIHPYFLPLVMMCALLAAVELGRQKKAWGRAALQFAASLAAAVVGGVLCGAIGSGTGASRSGYGDYSMNLNALINPTSRGGYTWSRLYQVMPQQPGQYDGFNYLGLGVLALITAALLFSLRRAVRCPQNTKTWWHRNGPVFAACVFLTLFAVSNKIYWGNTGIELPLPAKLLELCGIFRSSGRMFYLVAACMVVYALYTLWDRLPGRYAVLVLALFVGVQAFDLSAAAQQKRQKFADPINATVVNNDQTASLGAGHTQLLAAGEVREDRLRLLAILAGKQGLATNLDIAVSGSHPAAEASRADTAARLAAGQYDPTAVYVTTDGATWENWQAVFAGDDSLNFFVADSCYFMVPAA
;
A
#
# COMPACT_ATOMS: atom_id res chain seq x y z
N MET A 1 27.28 9.00 -21.17
CA MET A 1 26.14 8.07 -21.11
C MET A 1 25.95 7.44 -22.48
N ASN A 2 26.00 6.12 -22.59
CA ASN A 2 25.87 5.45 -23.90
C ASN A 2 24.42 5.54 -24.44
N GLN A 3 24.25 5.28 -25.73
CA GLN A 3 22.96 5.42 -26.43
C GLN A 3 21.83 4.52 -25.84
N ASN A 4 22.18 3.33 -25.36
CA ASN A 4 21.24 2.42 -24.72
C ASN A 4 20.74 2.96 -23.37
N THR A 5 21.62 3.57 -22.58
CA THR A 5 21.28 4.18 -21.30
C THR A 5 20.36 5.38 -21.51
N LYS A 6 20.66 6.28 -22.49
CA LYS A 6 19.79 7.42 -22.82
C LYS A 6 18.38 6.96 -23.20
N ARG A 7 18.26 5.90 -24.00
CA ARG A 7 16.99 5.36 -24.44
C ARG A 7 16.17 4.75 -23.27
N ARG A 8 16.83 4.01 -22.36
CA ARG A 8 16.16 3.47 -21.16
C ARG A 8 15.62 4.59 -20.27
N TRP A 9 16.38 5.67 -20.07
CA TRP A 9 15.91 6.84 -19.34
C TRP A 9 14.73 7.51 -20.01
N LEU A 10 14.78 7.67 -21.33
CA LEU A 10 13.67 8.23 -22.09
C LEU A 10 12.41 7.34 -21.99
N ALA A 11 12.55 6.02 -22.06
CA ALA A 11 11.44 5.10 -21.84
C ALA A 11 10.85 5.24 -20.43
N ALA A 12 11.70 5.36 -19.41
CA ALA A 12 11.26 5.59 -18.03
C ALA A 12 10.49 6.90 -17.88
N LEU A 13 10.99 7.99 -18.46
CA LEU A 13 10.32 9.31 -18.43
C LEU A 13 8.97 9.27 -19.13
N LEU A 14 8.88 8.65 -20.31
CA LEU A 14 7.61 8.50 -21.02
C LEU A 14 6.64 7.58 -20.28
N GLY A 15 7.14 6.50 -19.66
CA GLY A 15 6.34 5.65 -18.77
C GLY A 15 5.82 6.39 -17.55
N ALA A 16 6.66 7.22 -16.93
CA ALA A 16 6.25 8.09 -15.82
C ALA A 16 5.15 9.08 -16.24
N ALA A 17 5.34 9.74 -17.39
CA ALA A 17 4.34 10.67 -17.95
C ALA A 17 3.00 9.94 -18.22
N ALA A 18 3.03 8.74 -18.79
CA ALA A 18 1.83 7.92 -18.99
C ALA A 18 1.15 7.58 -17.63
N GLY A 19 1.92 7.26 -16.60
CA GLY A 19 1.40 7.04 -15.24
C GLY A 19 0.72 8.28 -14.66
N MET A 20 1.33 9.45 -14.80
CA MET A 20 0.73 10.73 -14.36
C MET A 20 -0.57 11.02 -15.11
N VAL A 21 -0.63 10.78 -16.43
CA VAL A 21 -1.86 10.94 -17.20
C VAL A 21 -2.99 10.06 -16.66
N VAL A 22 -2.71 8.78 -16.39
CA VAL A 22 -3.72 7.88 -15.81
C VAL A 22 -4.18 8.39 -14.43
N PHE A 23 -3.26 8.85 -13.58
CA PHE A 23 -3.63 9.45 -12.30
C PHE A 23 -4.61 10.61 -12.46
N PHE A 24 -4.33 11.56 -13.36
CA PHE A 24 -5.21 12.71 -13.60
C PHE A 24 -6.57 12.31 -14.19
N LEU A 25 -6.61 11.28 -15.01
CA LEU A 25 -7.87 10.72 -15.52
C LEU A 25 -8.74 10.14 -14.40
N LEU A 26 -8.14 9.48 -13.41
CA LEU A 26 -8.84 8.84 -12.30
C LEU A 26 -9.25 9.81 -11.19
N TYR A 27 -8.38 10.74 -10.81
CA TYR A 27 -8.52 11.52 -9.56
C TYR A 27 -8.58 13.03 -9.77
N GLY A 28 -8.24 13.53 -10.97
CA GLY A 28 -8.15 14.96 -11.23
C GLY A 28 -6.99 15.64 -10.51
N THR A 29 -7.13 16.93 -10.21
CA THR A 29 -6.10 17.76 -9.59
C THR A 29 -6.41 18.13 -8.14
N SER A 30 -7.65 18.01 -7.70
CA SER A 30 -8.10 18.43 -6.37
C SER A 30 -7.34 17.71 -5.23
N THR A 31 -7.02 16.42 -5.42
CA THR A 31 -6.26 15.63 -4.45
C THR A 31 -4.83 16.13 -4.23
N LEU A 32 -4.30 16.94 -5.15
CA LEU A 32 -2.94 17.50 -5.07
C LEU A 32 -2.87 18.80 -4.27
N HIS A 33 -4.00 19.44 -3.98
CA HIS A 33 -3.97 20.65 -3.19
C HIS A 33 -3.51 20.35 -1.76
N PRO A 34 -2.44 20.98 -1.26
CA PRO A 34 -1.75 20.56 -0.04
C PRO A 34 -2.57 20.74 1.25
N THR A 35 -3.61 21.59 1.22
CA THR A 35 -4.48 21.86 2.37
C THR A 35 -5.93 21.40 2.15
N TYR A 36 -6.23 20.81 1.00
CA TYR A 36 -7.55 20.28 0.71
C TYR A 36 -7.63 18.81 1.10
N ASP A 37 -8.25 18.54 2.21
CA ASP A 37 -8.40 17.19 2.78
C ASP A 37 -9.84 16.64 2.71
N ALA A 38 -10.68 17.37 2.04
CA ALA A 38 -12.07 17.10 1.84
C ALA A 38 -12.37 15.68 1.43
N TRP A 39 -11.70 15.21 0.40
CA TRP A 39 -11.83 13.86 -0.13
C TRP A 39 -11.34 12.78 0.87
N ILE A 40 -10.46 13.13 1.81
CA ILE A 40 -10.00 12.24 2.88
C ILE A 40 -11.10 12.12 3.94
N LEU A 41 -11.68 13.25 4.37
CA LEU A 41 -12.69 13.29 5.42
C LEU A 41 -13.98 12.54 5.03
N ASN A 42 -14.28 12.48 3.75
CA ASN A 42 -15.39 11.68 3.23
C ASN A 42 -15.12 10.16 3.23
N GLY A 43 -13.88 9.74 3.40
CA GLY A 43 -13.52 8.32 3.37
C GLY A 43 -13.91 7.63 2.06
N TYR A 44 -13.76 8.30 0.92
CA TYR A 44 -14.29 7.86 -0.38
C TYR A 44 -13.87 6.46 -0.82
N ASP A 45 -12.64 6.07 -0.53
CA ASP A 45 -12.14 4.73 -0.83
C ASP A 45 -12.02 3.87 0.43
N GLU A 46 -12.92 4.07 1.38
CA GLU A 46 -13.00 3.45 2.70
C GLU A 46 -12.28 4.25 3.80
N TRP A 47 -12.53 3.88 5.03
CA TRP A 47 -12.01 4.53 6.22
C TRP A 47 -10.50 4.44 6.39
N ASP A 48 -9.82 3.58 5.62
CA ASP A 48 -8.38 3.39 5.73
C ASP A 48 -7.61 4.70 5.43
N ILE A 49 -8.06 5.49 4.43
CA ILE A 49 -7.41 6.78 4.16
C ILE A 49 -7.57 7.77 5.32
N GLN A 50 -8.68 7.75 6.04
CA GLN A 50 -8.87 8.56 7.25
C GLN A 50 -7.89 8.15 8.34
N GLN A 51 -7.67 6.85 8.54
CA GLN A 51 -6.70 6.33 9.50
C GLN A 51 -5.26 6.76 9.15
N HIS A 52 -4.87 6.63 7.86
CA HIS A 52 -3.55 7.09 7.41
C HIS A 52 -3.35 8.59 7.66
N TYR A 53 -4.38 9.38 7.42
CA TYR A 53 -4.34 10.82 7.64
C TYR A 53 -4.35 11.17 9.12
N ALA A 54 -5.16 10.52 9.95
CA ALA A 54 -5.15 10.68 11.39
C ALA A 54 -3.75 10.40 11.97
N GLY A 55 -3.14 9.28 11.57
CA GLY A 55 -1.76 8.96 11.95
C GLY A 55 -0.77 10.05 11.56
N TRP A 56 -0.88 10.60 10.33
CA TRP A 56 -0.01 11.69 9.88
C TRP A 56 -0.20 12.98 10.69
N VAL A 57 -1.45 13.47 10.85
CA VAL A 57 -1.69 14.77 11.51
C VAL A 57 -1.37 14.73 13.01
N LEU A 58 -1.54 13.59 13.66
CA LEU A 58 -1.11 13.39 15.04
C LEU A 58 0.43 13.28 15.12
N PHE A 59 1.05 12.42 14.31
CA PHE A 59 2.50 12.22 14.32
C PHE A 59 3.29 13.49 14.02
N ARG A 60 2.81 14.37 13.15
CA ARG A 60 3.52 15.62 12.85
C ARG A 60 3.67 16.52 14.10
N ASN A 61 2.73 16.43 15.05
CA ASN A 61 2.72 17.23 16.27
C ASN A 61 3.47 16.57 17.43
N SER A 62 3.77 15.27 17.34
CA SER A 62 4.48 14.52 18.38
C SER A 62 5.93 15.01 18.56
N HIS A 63 6.51 14.74 19.73
CA HIS A 63 7.92 15.00 19.99
C HIS A 63 8.81 14.10 19.14
N TRP A 64 10.07 14.54 18.91
CA TRP A 64 11.07 13.67 18.31
C TRP A 64 11.61 12.71 19.34
N ALA A 65 11.49 11.41 19.06
CA ALA A 65 11.98 10.34 19.91
C ALA A 65 12.53 9.19 19.07
N PHE A 66 13.19 8.23 19.69
CA PHE A 66 13.60 7.00 19.05
C PHE A 66 12.68 5.85 19.49
N PRO A 67 12.21 5.03 18.53
CA PRO A 67 12.42 5.09 17.06
C PRO A 67 11.79 6.33 16.43
N LEU A 68 12.32 6.77 15.26
CA LEU A 68 11.90 8.01 14.60
C LEU A 68 10.40 8.06 14.26
N GLY A 69 9.76 6.90 14.15
CA GLY A 69 8.32 6.77 13.88
C GLY A 69 7.44 6.79 15.14
N LEU A 70 7.98 7.01 16.32
CA LEU A 70 7.18 7.08 17.55
C LEU A 70 6.30 8.33 17.58
N ALA A 71 5.03 8.16 17.94
CA ALA A 71 4.01 9.20 18.09
C ALA A 71 3.41 9.11 19.49
N ASP A 72 3.83 9.98 20.38
CA ASP A 72 3.32 10.12 21.77
C ASP A 72 1.94 10.78 21.83
N THR A 73 1.50 11.34 20.73
CA THR A 73 0.19 12.00 20.57
C THR A 73 -0.95 11.04 20.19
N ILE A 74 -0.66 9.77 19.92
CA ILE A 74 -1.63 8.73 19.55
C ILE A 74 -1.69 7.70 20.66
N ALA A 75 -2.90 7.26 21.06
CA ALA A 75 -3.10 6.26 22.11
C ALA A 75 -2.37 6.62 23.41
N ALA A 76 -2.42 7.90 23.79
CA ALA A 76 -1.78 8.36 25.02
C ALA A 76 -2.37 7.66 26.28
N PRO A 77 -1.55 7.36 27.29
CA PRO A 77 -0.17 7.81 27.49
C PRO A 77 0.93 6.95 26.83
N ASP A 78 0.63 5.73 26.34
CA ASP A 78 1.64 4.82 25.82
C ASP A 78 2.31 5.32 24.53
N GLY A 79 1.55 6.00 23.67
CA GLY A 79 1.98 6.30 22.33
C GLY A 79 1.96 5.07 21.42
N THR A 80 2.15 5.27 20.13
CA THR A 80 2.29 4.19 19.14
C THR A 80 3.31 4.57 18.08
N VAL A 81 3.73 3.61 17.25
CA VAL A 81 4.59 3.91 16.10
C VAL A 81 3.75 4.08 14.84
N ILE A 82 4.11 5.07 14.03
CA ILE A 82 3.39 5.42 12.81
C ILE A 82 3.30 4.27 11.78
N SER A 83 4.16 3.26 11.91
CA SER A 83 4.09 2.04 11.11
C SER A 83 2.77 1.28 11.28
N PHE A 84 2.11 1.39 12.43
CA PHE A 84 0.84 0.73 12.73
C PHE A 84 -0.39 1.56 12.33
N THR A 85 -0.19 2.78 11.84
CA THR A 85 -1.27 3.61 11.30
C THR A 85 -1.30 3.62 9.77
N ASP A 86 -0.44 2.83 9.11
CA ASP A 86 -0.24 2.79 7.65
C ASP A 86 0.09 4.16 7.00
N SER A 87 0.60 5.10 7.79
CA SER A 87 0.89 6.48 7.35
C SER A 87 2.27 6.64 6.72
N ILE A 88 2.80 5.58 6.13
CA ILE A 88 4.06 5.56 5.36
C ILE A 88 5.23 6.21 6.11
N PRO A 89 5.89 5.50 7.04
CA PRO A 89 6.90 6.04 7.94
C PRO A 89 7.93 6.97 7.30
N TRP A 90 8.58 6.55 6.18
CA TRP A 90 9.61 7.38 5.56
C TRP A 90 9.08 8.73 5.06
N VAL A 91 7.88 8.75 4.49
CA VAL A 91 7.27 9.98 3.98
C VAL A 91 6.83 10.88 5.13
N SER A 92 6.21 10.31 6.15
CA SER A 92 5.77 11.04 7.34
C SER A 92 6.94 11.61 8.13
N ILE A 93 8.03 10.85 8.34
CA ILE A 93 9.26 11.33 9.00
C ILE A 93 9.86 12.50 8.21
N PHE A 94 9.93 12.37 6.87
CA PHE A 94 10.41 13.45 6.02
C PHE A 94 9.59 14.73 6.16
N PHE A 95 8.27 14.65 6.06
CA PHE A 95 7.40 15.83 6.19
C PHE A 95 7.30 16.36 7.63
N LYS A 96 7.44 15.50 8.65
CA LYS A 96 7.56 15.96 10.04
C LYS A 96 8.80 16.82 10.26
N ALA A 97 9.92 16.50 9.61
CA ALA A 97 11.12 17.34 9.66
C ALA A 97 10.89 18.74 9.03
N LEU A 98 9.92 18.87 8.12
CA LEU A 98 9.54 20.11 7.46
C LEU A 98 8.33 20.81 8.14
N ARG A 99 7.82 20.29 9.25
CA ARG A 99 6.55 20.76 9.86
C ARG A 99 6.49 22.25 10.14
N GLY A 100 7.62 22.88 10.43
CA GLY A 100 7.70 24.32 10.75
C GLY A 100 7.44 25.25 9.55
N VAL A 101 7.51 24.75 8.30
CA VAL A 101 7.26 25.51 7.07
C VAL A 101 6.00 25.05 6.35
N LEU A 102 5.37 23.97 6.81
CA LEU A 102 4.17 23.41 6.20
C LEU A 102 2.90 23.89 6.90
N PRO A 103 1.79 24.15 6.17
CA PRO A 103 0.50 24.47 6.79
C PRO A 103 0.05 23.42 7.80
N SER A 104 -0.73 23.83 8.81
CA SER A 104 -1.26 22.89 9.84
C SER A 104 -2.12 21.78 9.23
N THR A 105 -2.84 22.07 8.16
CA THR A 105 -3.72 21.14 7.43
C THR A 105 -3.03 20.41 6.28
N PHE A 106 -1.68 20.42 6.24
CA PHE A 106 -0.91 19.84 5.13
C PHE A 106 -1.17 18.33 4.97
N GLN A 107 -1.53 17.95 3.74
CA GLN A 107 -1.62 16.55 3.30
C GLN A 107 -0.66 16.31 2.12
N TRP A 108 0.00 15.17 2.10
CA TRP A 108 0.94 14.74 1.06
C TRP A 108 0.42 13.53 0.24
N PHE A 109 -0.72 12.95 0.60
CA PHE A 109 -1.25 11.70 0.05
C PHE A 109 -1.51 11.77 -1.45
N GLY A 110 -2.03 12.89 -1.94
CA GLY A 110 -2.24 13.10 -3.37
C GLY A 110 -0.94 13.06 -4.16
N TRP A 111 0.07 13.80 -3.71
CA TRP A 111 1.40 13.83 -4.33
C TRP A 111 2.12 12.48 -4.27
N TYR A 112 2.00 11.77 -3.16
CA TYR A 112 2.58 10.44 -3.02
C TYR A 112 1.94 9.43 -3.97
N THR A 113 0.62 9.48 -4.12
CA THR A 113 -0.08 8.58 -5.06
C THR A 113 0.27 8.93 -6.51
N LEU A 114 0.35 10.22 -6.88
CA LEU A 114 0.85 10.64 -8.19
C LEU A 114 2.27 10.11 -8.45
N PHE A 115 3.16 10.22 -7.45
CA PHE A 115 4.51 9.64 -7.51
C PHE A 115 4.48 8.12 -7.72
N CYS A 116 3.61 7.38 -7.04
CA CYS A 116 3.46 5.94 -7.23
C CYS A 116 3.03 5.59 -8.66
N PHE A 117 2.08 6.31 -9.24
CA PHE A 117 1.65 6.12 -10.63
C PHE A 117 2.78 6.41 -11.63
N ALA A 118 3.51 7.49 -11.42
CA ALA A 118 4.67 7.84 -12.25
C ALA A 118 5.77 6.76 -12.16
N MET A 119 6.12 6.33 -10.95
CA MET A 119 7.14 5.31 -10.73
C MET A 119 6.73 3.92 -11.25
N GLN A 120 5.44 3.58 -11.16
CA GLN A 120 4.90 2.34 -11.71
C GLN A 120 5.07 2.30 -13.23
N GLY A 121 4.70 3.38 -13.92
CA GLY A 121 4.89 3.52 -15.37
C GLY A 121 6.37 3.51 -15.78
N ALA A 122 7.22 4.21 -15.02
CA ALA A 122 8.66 4.24 -15.25
C ALA A 122 9.29 2.84 -15.10
N ALA A 123 8.99 2.14 -14.00
CA ALA A 123 9.52 0.80 -13.74
C ALA A 123 9.05 -0.23 -14.77
N GLY A 124 7.76 -0.19 -15.15
CA GLY A 124 7.22 -1.02 -16.21
C GLY A 124 7.89 -0.76 -17.57
N ALA A 125 8.10 0.49 -17.94
CA ALA A 125 8.79 0.88 -19.18
C ALA A 125 10.27 0.45 -19.17
N LEU A 126 10.97 0.57 -18.03
CA LEU A 126 12.35 0.08 -17.86
C LEU A 126 12.44 -1.44 -18.05
N LEU A 127 11.51 -2.20 -17.46
CA LEU A 127 11.43 -3.65 -17.64
C LEU A 127 11.29 -4.02 -19.12
N CYS A 128 10.45 -3.31 -19.88
CA CYS A 128 10.30 -3.52 -21.32
C CYS A 128 11.55 -3.11 -22.09
N ALA A 129 12.09 -1.93 -21.84
CA ALA A 129 13.25 -1.37 -22.55
C ALA A 129 14.52 -2.21 -22.39
N ARG A 130 14.61 -2.96 -21.30
CA ARG A 130 15.73 -3.86 -21.01
C ARG A 130 15.92 -4.95 -22.07
N ARG A 131 14.82 -5.53 -22.58
CA ARG A 131 14.86 -6.68 -23.50
C ARG A 131 15.15 -6.30 -24.95
N GLN A 132 15.11 -5.04 -25.28
CA GLN A 132 15.12 -4.60 -26.66
C GLN A 132 16.53 -4.60 -27.28
N ALA A 133 16.86 -5.65 -28.03
CA ALA A 133 18.02 -5.65 -28.93
C ALA A 133 17.78 -4.78 -30.18
N LYS A 134 16.52 -4.60 -30.60
CA LYS A 134 16.11 -3.76 -31.74
C LYS A 134 16.06 -2.31 -31.31
N THR A 135 16.71 -1.42 -32.05
CA THR A 135 16.73 0.02 -31.81
C THR A 135 15.70 0.72 -32.71
N GLY A 136 15.15 1.86 -32.26
CA GLY A 136 14.23 2.67 -33.06
C GLY A 136 12.99 3.15 -32.28
N ALA A 137 12.17 3.98 -32.91
CA ALA A 137 10.97 4.56 -32.33
C ALA A 137 9.97 3.49 -31.86
N GLY A 138 9.77 2.40 -32.61
CA GLY A 138 8.88 1.32 -32.24
C GLY A 138 9.24 0.63 -30.92
N ALA A 139 10.53 0.53 -30.60
CA ALA A 139 11.00 0.00 -29.33
C ALA A 139 10.66 0.92 -28.14
N LEU A 140 10.75 2.23 -28.36
CA LEU A 140 10.38 3.22 -27.34
C LEU A 140 8.87 3.21 -27.09
N VAL A 141 8.06 3.19 -28.16
CA VAL A 141 6.59 3.09 -28.08
C VAL A 141 6.17 1.80 -27.34
N PHE A 142 6.77 0.65 -27.70
CA PHE A 142 6.50 -0.61 -27.02
C PHE A 142 6.81 -0.54 -25.51
N SER A 143 7.92 0.09 -25.14
CA SER A 143 8.28 0.26 -23.71
C SER A 143 7.29 1.16 -22.98
N THR A 144 6.86 2.25 -23.60
CA THR A 144 5.88 3.18 -23.01
C THR A 144 4.52 2.50 -22.84
N LEU A 145 4.05 1.76 -23.85
CA LEU A 145 2.80 0.97 -23.76
C LEU A 145 2.90 -0.12 -22.69
N GLY A 146 4.05 -0.78 -22.55
CA GLY A 146 4.28 -1.74 -21.46
C GLY A 146 4.24 -1.07 -20.08
N GLY A 147 4.85 0.10 -19.95
CA GLY A 147 4.74 0.93 -18.73
C GLY A 147 3.30 1.30 -18.41
N LEU A 148 2.55 1.76 -19.42
CA LEU A 148 1.13 2.09 -19.30
C LEU A 148 0.30 0.86 -18.86
N LEU A 149 0.59 -0.32 -19.41
CA LEU A 149 -0.10 -1.55 -19.00
C LEU A 149 0.13 -1.88 -17.52
N PHE A 150 1.35 -1.66 -16.99
CA PHE A 150 1.62 -1.80 -15.56
C PHE A 150 0.86 -0.79 -14.69
N VAL A 151 0.70 0.45 -15.17
CA VAL A 151 -0.12 1.46 -14.49
C VAL A 151 -1.61 1.08 -14.49
N MET A 152 -2.05 0.38 -15.53
CA MET A 152 -3.44 -0.07 -15.69
C MET A 152 -3.72 -1.43 -15.03
N LEU A 153 -2.83 -1.95 -14.20
CA LEU A 153 -3.15 -3.12 -13.36
C LEU A 153 -4.20 -2.73 -12.31
N PRO A 154 -5.34 -3.42 -12.23
CA PRO A 154 -6.41 -3.10 -11.27
C PRO A 154 -5.94 -3.06 -9.83
N THR A 155 -4.95 -3.86 -9.47
CA THR A 155 -4.36 -3.89 -8.12
C THR A 155 -3.73 -2.55 -7.70
N LEU A 156 -3.16 -1.77 -8.64
CA LEU A 156 -2.65 -0.43 -8.33
C LEU A 156 -3.80 0.53 -8.01
N TRP A 157 -4.85 0.53 -8.85
CA TRP A 157 -5.99 1.41 -8.69
C TRP A 157 -6.81 1.09 -7.44
N GLU A 158 -6.92 -0.21 -7.10
CA GLU A 158 -7.60 -0.67 -5.88
C GLU A 158 -6.89 -0.20 -4.61
N ARG A 159 -5.57 -0.10 -4.64
CA ARG A 159 -4.77 0.32 -3.47
C ARG A 159 -4.59 1.83 -3.37
N ALA A 160 -4.70 2.55 -4.48
CA ALA A 160 -4.57 4.00 -4.49
C ALA A 160 -5.65 4.66 -3.61
N PHE A 161 -5.23 5.46 -2.64
CA PHE A 161 -6.02 6.14 -1.62
C PHE A 161 -6.77 5.23 -0.62
N ARG A 162 -6.98 3.97 -0.92
CA ARG A 162 -7.55 3.02 0.02
C ARG A 162 -6.48 2.50 0.99
N HIS A 163 -5.43 1.91 0.46
CA HIS A 163 -4.20 1.52 1.15
C HIS A 163 -3.03 2.22 0.48
N THR A 164 -2.88 3.52 0.71
CA THR A 164 -1.97 4.39 -0.05
C THR A 164 -0.53 3.85 -0.08
N ALA A 165 -0.04 3.27 1.01
CA ALA A 165 1.26 2.64 1.06
C ALA A 165 1.40 1.49 0.04
N LEU A 166 0.34 0.69 -0.15
CA LEU A 166 0.32 -0.43 -1.09
C LEU A 166 0.24 -0.03 -2.57
N ALA A 167 0.02 1.24 -2.88
CA ALA A 167 0.20 1.76 -4.23
C ALA A 167 1.69 1.78 -4.66
N SER A 168 2.63 1.60 -3.73
CA SER A 168 4.08 1.58 -4.02
C SER A 168 4.56 0.29 -4.68
N GLN A 169 3.77 -0.28 -5.57
CA GLN A 169 4.10 -1.52 -6.31
C GLN A 169 5.36 -1.38 -7.18
N TRP A 170 5.75 -0.16 -7.51
CA TRP A 170 7.01 0.15 -8.18
C TRP A 170 8.25 -0.39 -7.44
N LEU A 171 8.19 -0.58 -6.12
CA LEU A 171 9.31 -1.13 -5.33
C LEU A 171 9.72 -2.53 -5.81
N PHE A 172 8.77 -3.45 -5.90
CA PHE A 172 9.08 -4.80 -6.36
C PHE A 172 9.29 -4.86 -7.89
N LEU A 173 8.73 -3.94 -8.68
CA LEU A 173 9.06 -3.84 -10.11
C LEU A 173 10.50 -3.40 -10.32
N LEU A 174 11.01 -2.43 -9.53
CA LEU A 174 12.41 -2.04 -9.56
C LEU A 174 13.32 -3.14 -9.02
N ALA A 175 12.90 -3.89 -7.99
CA ALA A 175 13.64 -5.06 -7.52
C ALA A 175 13.73 -6.16 -8.59
N LEU A 176 12.62 -6.43 -9.30
CA LEU A 176 12.60 -7.35 -10.43
C LEU A 176 13.51 -6.86 -11.57
N TYR A 177 13.45 -5.56 -11.90
CA TYR A 177 14.35 -4.96 -12.89
C TYR A 177 15.82 -5.11 -12.49
N ALA A 178 16.17 -4.78 -11.25
CA ALA A 178 17.53 -4.89 -10.74
C ALA A 178 18.02 -6.35 -10.72
N PHE A 179 17.17 -7.30 -10.34
CA PHE A 179 17.48 -8.73 -10.42
C PHE A 179 17.79 -9.17 -11.87
N LEU A 180 16.92 -8.79 -12.81
CA LEU A 180 17.09 -9.17 -14.21
C LEU A 180 18.35 -8.53 -14.84
N GLU A 181 18.70 -7.28 -14.49
CA GLU A 181 19.95 -6.62 -14.89
C GLU A 181 21.15 -7.32 -14.27
N TYR A 182 21.11 -7.62 -12.97
CA TYR A 182 22.19 -8.33 -12.28
C TYR A 182 22.47 -9.69 -12.91
N ARG A 183 21.41 -10.46 -13.18
CA ARG A 183 21.49 -11.76 -13.86
C ARG A 183 22.14 -11.65 -15.24
N GLN A 184 21.81 -10.62 -16.01
CA GLN A 184 22.44 -10.37 -17.31
C GLN A 184 23.92 -10.04 -17.17
N ASN A 185 24.27 -9.17 -16.21
CA ASN A 185 25.64 -8.76 -15.95
C ASN A 185 26.51 -9.92 -15.42
N LEU A 186 25.92 -10.88 -14.68
CA LEU A 186 26.61 -12.13 -14.31
C LEU A 186 27.00 -12.94 -15.53
N HIS A 187 26.11 -13.06 -16.54
CA HIS A 187 26.42 -13.76 -17.79
C HIS A 187 27.52 -13.07 -18.59
N SER A 188 27.53 -11.74 -18.66
CA SER A 188 28.54 -10.96 -19.38
C SER A 188 29.84 -10.77 -18.59
N GLY A 189 29.93 -11.22 -17.35
CA GLY A 189 31.11 -11.06 -16.51
C GLY A 189 31.30 -9.64 -15.94
N THR A 190 30.33 -8.75 -16.08
CA THR A 190 30.40 -7.34 -15.67
C THR A 190 29.63 -7.04 -14.37
N ALA A 191 29.15 -8.08 -13.66
CA ALA A 191 28.35 -7.91 -12.47
C ALA A 191 29.13 -7.26 -11.32
N LYS A 192 28.55 -6.20 -10.77
CA LYS A 192 28.98 -5.54 -9.54
C LYS A 192 28.01 -5.90 -8.40
N PHE A 193 28.36 -5.51 -7.17
CA PHE A 193 27.44 -5.68 -6.05
C PHE A 193 26.09 -4.97 -6.35
N PRO A 194 24.93 -5.64 -6.16
CA PRO A 194 23.62 -5.09 -6.54
C PRO A 194 23.07 -4.16 -5.45
N TRP A 195 23.66 -2.99 -5.27
CA TRP A 195 23.28 -2.00 -4.26
C TRP A 195 21.80 -1.62 -4.26
N ALA A 196 21.12 -1.80 -5.40
CA ALA A 196 19.67 -1.57 -5.47
C ALA A 196 18.89 -2.48 -4.51
N MET A 197 19.35 -3.71 -4.22
CA MET A 197 18.61 -4.63 -3.36
C MET A 197 18.56 -4.17 -1.90
N PRO A 198 19.69 -3.87 -1.20
CA PRO A 198 19.62 -3.35 0.16
C PRO A 198 18.90 -1.99 0.24
N VAL A 199 19.05 -1.10 -0.75
CA VAL A 199 18.33 0.17 -0.78
C VAL A 199 16.81 -0.05 -0.88
N LEU A 200 16.35 -0.92 -1.79
CA LEU A 200 14.93 -1.23 -1.94
C LEU A 200 14.37 -1.97 -0.71
N ALA A 201 15.16 -2.82 -0.06
CA ALA A 201 14.75 -3.50 1.17
C ALA A 201 14.58 -2.50 2.34
N PHE A 202 15.50 -1.52 2.48
CA PHE A 202 15.38 -0.42 3.44
C PHE A 202 14.14 0.43 3.19
N LEU A 203 13.89 0.80 1.92
CA LEU A 203 12.70 1.59 1.56
C LEU A 203 11.41 0.80 1.78
N ALA A 204 11.39 -0.49 1.45
CA ALA A 204 10.20 -1.32 1.54
C ALA A 204 9.65 -1.40 2.96
N VAL A 205 10.51 -1.59 3.97
CA VAL A 205 10.06 -1.74 5.36
C VAL A 205 9.43 -0.47 5.93
N GLY A 206 9.93 0.70 5.56
CA GLY A 206 9.38 1.97 6.04
C GLY A 206 8.36 2.62 5.09
N ILE A 207 8.02 1.95 3.97
CA ILE A 207 6.85 2.29 3.16
C ILE A 207 5.70 1.38 3.54
N HIS A 208 5.86 0.06 3.41
CA HIS A 208 4.89 -0.93 3.88
C HIS A 208 5.54 -2.31 4.00
N PRO A 209 5.45 -2.99 5.16
CA PRO A 209 6.14 -4.26 5.42
C PRO A 209 5.85 -5.37 4.40
N TYR A 210 4.68 -5.38 3.77
CA TYR A 210 4.31 -6.37 2.74
C TYR A 210 5.15 -6.32 1.47
N PHE A 211 5.85 -5.22 1.18
CA PHE A 211 6.78 -5.16 0.06
C PHE A 211 8.13 -5.82 0.36
N LEU A 212 8.47 -5.94 1.66
CA LEU A 212 9.76 -6.53 2.05
C LEU A 212 9.93 -7.97 1.54
N PRO A 213 9.00 -8.91 1.73
CA PRO A 213 9.11 -10.27 1.18
C PRO A 213 9.28 -10.31 -0.34
N LEU A 214 8.62 -9.42 -1.08
CA LEU A 214 8.70 -9.37 -2.55
C LEU A 214 10.08 -8.86 -3.02
N VAL A 215 10.61 -7.82 -2.37
CA VAL A 215 11.96 -7.31 -2.63
C VAL A 215 13.02 -8.33 -2.21
N MET A 216 12.87 -8.96 -1.04
CA MET A 216 13.78 -10.00 -0.55
C MET A 216 13.77 -11.26 -1.43
N MET A 217 12.63 -11.60 -2.04
CA MET A 217 12.58 -12.67 -3.03
C MET A 217 13.45 -12.35 -4.25
N CYS A 218 13.42 -11.11 -4.75
CA CYS A 218 14.31 -10.68 -5.83
C CYS A 218 15.79 -10.68 -5.39
N ALA A 219 16.09 -10.28 -4.15
CA ALA A 219 17.45 -10.35 -3.59
C ALA A 219 17.94 -11.80 -3.44
N LEU A 220 17.06 -12.71 -3.00
CA LEU A 220 17.35 -14.14 -2.92
C LEU A 220 17.63 -14.73 -4.31
N LEU A 221 16.80 -14.41 -5.29
CA LEU A 221 17.02 -14.85 -6.68
C LEU A 221 18.36 -14.34 -7.22
N ALA A 222 18.75 -13.10 -6.92
CA ALA A 222 20.06 -12.56 -7.31
C ALA A 222 21.22 -13.31 -6.63
N ALA A 223 21.10 -13.64 -5.35
CA ALA A 223 22.06 -14.44 -4.60
C ALA A 223 22.19 -15.87 -5.16
N VAL A 224 21.05 -16.53 -5.42
CA VAL A 224 20.99 -17.87 -6.02
C VAL A 224 21.67 -17.89 -7.40
N GLU A 225 21.41 -16.88 -8.24
CA GLU A 225 22.08 -16.78 -9.55
C GLU A 225 23.60 -16.61 -9.42
N LEU A 226 24.09 -15.83 -8.47
CA LEU A 226 25.53 -15.69 -8.19
C LEU A 226 26.13 -17.04 -7.77
N GLY A 227 25.49 -17.73 -6.83
CA GLY A 227 25.93 -19.06 -6.35
C GLY A 227 25.96 -20.09 -7.48
N ARG A 228 24.92 -20.15 -8.31
CA ARG A 228 24.81 -21.11 -9.43
C ARG A 228 25.81 -20.84 -10.56
N GLN A 229 25.93 -19.58 -10.99
CA GLN A 229 26.75 -19.23 -12.17
C GLN A 229 28.23 -19.09 -11.86
N LYS A 230 28.59 -18.59 -10.68
CA LYS A 230 29.99 -18.31 -10.29
C LYS A 230 30.50 -19.21 -9.18
N LYS A 231 29.68 -20.15 -8.68
CA LYS A 231 30.03 -21.02 -7.52
C LYS A 231 30.44 -20.25 -6.25
N ALA A 232 30.01 -18.98 -6.14
CA ALA A 232 30.42 -18.03 -5.11
C ALA A 232 29.37 -17.93 -3.99
N TRP A 233 29.02 -19.05 -3.35
CA TRP A 233 27.94 -19.12 -2.35
C TRP A 233 28.17 -18.23 -1.12
N GLY A 234 29.40 -18.09 -0.63
CA GLY A 234 29.75 -17.19 0.47
C GLY A 234 29.43 -15.72 0.13
N ARG A 235 29.79 -15.29 -1.08
CA ARG A 235 29.49 -13.94 -1.58
C ARG A 235 27.99 -13.76 -1.81
N ALA A 236 27.30 -14.80 -2.25
CA ALA A 236 25.85 -14.81 -2.41
C ALA A 236 25.12 -14.62 -1.05
N ALA A 237 25.56 -15.35 -0.03
CA ALA A 237 25.07 -15.21 1.33
C ALA A 237 25.29 -13.80 1.89
N LEU A 238 26.51 -13.25 1.72
CA LEU A 238 26.82 -11.87 2.15
C LEU A 238 25.94 -10.82 1.44
N GLN A 239 25.71 -11.00 0.14
CA GLN A 239 24.85 -10.12 -0.65
C GLN A 239 23.39 -10.14 -0.16
N PHE A 240 22.84 -11.30 0.16
CA PHE A 240 21.52 -11.43 0.73
C PHE A 240 21.44 -10.86 2.16
N ALA A 241 22.46 -11.17 2.99
CA ALA A 241 22.57 -10.66 4.35
C ALA A 241 22.64 -9.11 4.39
N ALA A 242 23.32 -8.47 3.43
CA ALA A 242 23.35 -7.01 3.34
C ALA A 242 21.94 -6.41 3.08
N SER A 243 21.12 -7.07 2.27
CA SER A 243 19.73 -6.64 2.05
C SER A 243 18.87 -6.84 3.29
N LEU A 244 19.07 -7.94 4.01
CA LEU A 244 18.38 -8.21 5.28
C LEU A 244 18.80 -7.20 6.36
N ALA A 245 20.10 -6.92 6.48
CA ALA A 245 20.61 -5.93 7.43
C ALA A 245 20.03 -4.53 7.15
N ALA A 246 19.95 -4.12 5.89
CA ALA A 246 19.35 -2.85 5.51
C ALA A 246 17.85 -2.78 5.88
N ALA A 247 17.10 -3.88 5.71
CA ALA A 247 15.71 -3.97 6.14
C ALA A 247 15.58 -3.88 7.67
N VAL A 248 16.44 -4.58 8.43
CA VAL A 248 16.45 -4.51 9.90
C VAL A 248 16.76 -3.09 10.38
N VAL A 249 17.79 -2.45 9.83
CA VAL A 249 18.12 -1.05 10.16
C VAL A 249 16.92 -0.13 9.87
N GLY A 250 16.32 -0.24 8.70
CA GLY A 250 15.13 0.55 8.35
C GLY A 250 13.96 0.29 9.31
N GLY A 251 13.71 -0.97 9.66
CA GLY A 251 12.65 -1.37 10.57
C GLY A 251 12.83 -0.84 12.00
N VAL A 252 14.05 -0.86 12.51
CA VAL A 252 14.39 -0.28 13.82
C VAL A 252 14.24 1.24 13.80
N LEU A 253 14.73 1.90 12.74
CA LEU A 253 14.64 3.35 12.61
C LEU A 253 13.18 3.86 12.55
N CYS A 254 12.31 3.19 11.79
CA CYS A 254 10.91 3.60 11.69
C CYS A 254 9.99 3.00 12.77
N GLY A 255 10.53 2.14 13.66
CA GLY A 255 9.78 1.52 14.75
C GLY A 255 8.95 0.29 14.35
N ALA A 256 9.07 -0.20 13.12
CA ALA A 256 8.40 -1.44 12.71
C ALA A 256 8.99 -2.70 13.38
N ILE A 257 10.19 -2.59 13.94
CA ILE A 257 10.87 -3.65 14.69
C ILE A 257 11.26 -3.09 16.06
N GLY A 258 10.91 -3.81 17.14
CA GLY A 258 11.32 -3.49 18.51
C GLY A 258 10.43 -2.52 19.25
N SER A 259 9.28 -2.12 18.72
CA SER A 259 8.37 -1.15 19.34
C SER A 259 7.50 -1.72 20.48
N GLY A 260 7.62 -2.99 20.85
CA GLY A 260 6.86 -3.59 21.95
C GLY A 260 5.37 -3.86 21.68
N THR A 261 4.76 -3.17 20.75
CA THR A 261 3.38 -3.39 20.33
C THR A 261 3.35 -4.54 19.30
N GLY A 262 2.95 -5.73 19.76
CA GLY A 262 2.86 -6.91 18.91
C GLY A 262 1.72 -6.78 17.91
N ALA A 263 2.01 -6.81 16.60
CA ALA A 263 0.99 -7.03 15.60
C ALA A 263 0.30 -8.38 15.84
N SER A 264 -1.02 -8.43 15.68
CA SER A 264 -1.75 -9.72 15.74
C SER A 264 -1.17 -10.68 14.70
N ARG A 265 -0.78 -11.86 15.16
CA ARG A 265 -0.23 -12.95 14.32
C ARG A 265 -1.29 -13.98 13.94
N SER A 266 -2.56 -13.62 14.03
CA SER A 266 -3.69 -14.47 13.65
C SER A 266 -4.25 -14.10 12.27
N GLY A 267 -5.10 -14.96 11.71
CA GLY A 267 -5.86 -14.67 10.49
C GLY A 267 -5.15 -15.03 9.19
N TYR A 268 -4.10 -15.88 9.21
CA TYR A 268 -3.54 -16.42 7.97
C TYR A 268 -4.59 -17.22 7.21
N GLY A 269 -4.80 -16.88 5.95
CA GLY A 269 -5.83 -17.48 5.11
C GLY A 269 -7.14 -16.69 5.01
N ASP A 270 -7.44 -15.80 5.96
CA ASP A 270 -8.67 -15.00 5.91
C ASP A 270 -8.64 -13.99 4.76
N TYR A 271 -7.49 -13.37 4.54
CA TYR A 271 -7.25 -12.41 3.44
C TYR A 271 -6.40 -13.03 2.31
N SER A 272 -6.64 -14.31 2.03
CA SER A 272 -5.93 -15.06 1.01
C SER A 272 -6.47 -14.79 -0.40
N MET A 273 -5.73 -15.25 -1.40
CA MET A 273 -6.13 -15.18 -2.80
C MET A 273 -7.07 -16.35 -3.14
N ASN A 274 -8.28 -16.05 -3.60
CA ASN A 274 -9.15 -17.05 -4.22
C ASN A 274 -8.56 -17.54 -5.54
N LEU A 275 -8.74 -18.80 -5.90
CA LEU A 275 -8.22 -19.37 -7.15
C LEU A 275 -8.81 -18.69 -8.41
N ASN A 276 -10.00 -18.07 -8.30
CA ASN A 276 -10.59 -17.28 -9.38
C ASN A 276 -10.09 -15.84 -9.44
N ALA A 277 -9.25 -15.38 -8.52
CA ALA A 277 -8.89 -13.97 -8.33
C ALA A 277 -8.34 -13.29 -9.60
N LEU A 278 -7.67 -14.03 -10.51
CA LEU A 278 -7.10 -13.45 -11.72
C LEU A 278 -8.16 -12.99 -12.73
N ILE A 279 -9.34 -13.61 -12.70
CA ILE A 279 -10.47 -13.35 -13.59
C ILE A 279 -11.70 -12.78 -12.84
N ASN A 280 -11.67 -12.72 -11.52
CA ASN A 280 -12.76 -12.22 -10.71
C ASN A 280 -12.61 -10.72 -10.42
N PRO A 281 -13.49 -9.84 -10.98
CA PRO A 281 -13.41 -8.40 -10.77
C PRO A 281 -14.05 -7.96 -9.44
N THR A 282 -14.09 -8.81 -8.42
CA THR A 282 -14.69 -8.50 -7.12
C THR A 282 -13.67 -7.89 -6.17
N SER A 283 -13.91 -6.66 -5.72
CA SER A 283 -13.16 -6.00 -4.65
C SER A 283 -14.09 -5.42 -3.59
N ARG A 284 -13.54 -5.00 -2.45
CA ARG A 284 -14.31 -4.38 -1.37
C ARG A 284 -14.89 -3.01 -1.75
N GLY A 285 -14.18 -2.23 -2.56
CA GLY A 285 -14.58 -0.86 -2.92
C GLY A 285 -15.84 -0.75 -3.81
N GLY A 286 -16.46 -1.86 -4.21
CA GLY A 286 -17.70 -1.87 -4.98
C GLY A 286 -17.58 -1.31 -6.40
N TYR A 287 -16.37 -1.13 -6.91
CA TYR A 287 -16.14 -0.65 -8.27
C TYR A 287 -16.46 -1.72 -9.31
N THR A 288 -16.98 -1.30 -10.44
CA THR A 288 -17.19 -2.16 -11.63
C THR A 288 -15.86 -2.31 -12.37
N TRP A 289 -15.04 -3.25 -11.92
CA TRP A 289 -13.69 -3.48 -12.47
C TRP A 289 -13.67 -4.06 -13.89
N SER A 290 -14.76 -4.69 -14.34
CA SER A 290 -14.87 -5.19 -15.71
C SER A 290 -16.20 -4.82 -16.32
N ARG A 291 -16.18 -4.45 -17.61
CA ARG A 291 -17.40 -4.28 -18.39
C ARG A 291 -17.94 -5.59 -18.94
N LEU A 292 -17.14 -6.65 -18.97
CA LEU A 292 -17.51 -7.93 -19.58
C LEU A 292 -17.62 -9.07 -18.57
N TYR A 293 -16.73 -9.13 -17.57
CA TYR A 293 -16.81 -10.14 -16.53
C TYR A 293 -17.74 -9.68 -15.41
N GLN A 294 -18.63 -10.58 -15.02
CA GLN A 294 -19.41 -10.41 -13.80
C GLN A 294 -18.61 -10.76 -12.58
N VAL A 295 -18.97 -10.15 -11.45
CA VAL A 295 -18.44 -10.51 -10.13
C VAL A 295 -18.74 -11.98 -9.82
N MET A 296 -17.71 -12.68 -9.34
CA MET A 296 -17.81 -14.07 -8.93
C MET A 296 -17.83 -14.16 -7.40
N PRO A 297 -18.45 -15.20 -6.82
CA PRO A 297 -18.39 -15.44 -5.40
C PRO A 297 -16.93 -15.58 -4.91
N GLN A 298 -16.71 -15.18 -3.65
CA GLN A 298 -15.48 -15.39 -2.90
C GLN A 298 -15.77 -15.43 -1.40
N GLN A 299 -14.87 -15.97 -0.60
CA GLN A 299 -15.03 -16.00 0.86
C GLN A 299 -14.94 -14.59 1.46
N PRO A 300 -15.60 -14.33 2.60
CA PRO A 300 -15.39 -13.11 3.37
C PRO A 300 -13.91 -12.91 3.67
N GLY A 301 -13.38 -11.69 3.53
CA GLY A 301 -11.96 -11.39 3.69
C GLY A 301 -11.11 -11.58 2.43
N GLN A 302 -11.44 -12.49 1.52
CA GLN A 302 -10.69 -12.69 0.27
C GLN A 302 -10.77 -11.51 -0.71
N TYR A 303 -11.61 -10.51 -0.42
CA TYR A 303 -11.59 -9.22 -1.12
C TYR A 303 -10.21 -8.53 -1.05
N ASP A 304 -9.43 -8.75 0.00
CA ASP A 304 -8.08 -8.19 0.12
C ASP A 304 -7.05 -8.97 -0.72
N GLY A 305 -7.37 -10.22 -1.07
CA GLY A 305 -6.66 -11.04 -2.06
C GLY A 305 -6.96 -10.68 -3.52
N PHE A 306 -7.54 -9.50 -3.79
CA PHE A 306 -7.85 -9.00 -5.13
C PHE A 306 -6.62 -8.99 -6.05
N ASN A 307 -6.69 -9.77 -7.13
CA ASN A 307 -5.63 -9.93 -8.11
C ASN A 307 -6.18 -9.97 -9.55
N TYR A 308 -7.34 -9.35 -9.78
CA TYR A 308 -7.88 -9.22 -11.13
C TYR A 308 -6.86 -8.55 -12.06
N LEU A 309 -6.58 -9.18 -13.19
CA LEU A 309 -5.56 -8.72 -14.13
C LEU A 309 -6.09 -7.74 -15.16
N GLY A 310 -7.40 -7.78 -15.45
CA GLY A 310 -8.04 -7.08 -16.57
C GLY A 310 -7.92 -7.85 -17.89
N LEU A 311 -8.88 -7.62 -18.77
CA LEU A 311 -9.01 -8.40 -20.02
C LEU A 311 -7.83 -8.25 -20.96
N GLY A 312 -7.25 -7.06 -21.06
CA GLY A 312 -6.10 -6.82 -21.92
C GLY A 312 -4.86 -7.59 -21.49
N VAL A 313 -4.60 -7.64 -20.17
CA VAL A 313 -3.49 -8.40 -19.60
C VAL A 313 -3.75 -9.91 -19.72
N LEU A 314 -4.97 -10.35 -19.47
CA LEU A 314 -5.35 -11.77 -19.67
C LEU A 314 -5.16 -12.21 -21.11
N ALA A 315 -5.58 -11.41 -22.08
CA ALA A 315 -5.38 -11.68 -23.51
C ALA A 315 -3.88 -11.73 -23.89
N LEU A 316 -3.07 -10.79 -23.35
CA LEU A 316 -1.62 -10.77 -23.55
C LEU A 316 -0.95 -12.04 -23.00
N ILE A 317 -1.31 -12.46 -21.77
CA ILE A 317 -0.75 -13.66 -21.15
C ILE A 317 -1.18 -14.91 -21.93
N THR A 318 -2.45 -15.00 -22.33
CA THR A 318 -2.96 -16.11 -23.14
C THR A 318 -2.21 -16.22 -24.47
N ALA A 319 -2.03 -15.11 -25.19
CA ALA A 319 -1.26 -15.08 -26.42
C ALA A 319 0.20 -15.56 -26.20
N ALA A 320 0.85 -15.11 -25.14
CA ALA A 320 2.21 -15.52 -24.80
C ALA A 320 2.30 -17.02 -24.45
N LEU A 321 1.32 -17.56 -23.74
CA LEU A 321 1.24 -18.99 -23.44
C LEU A 321 1.06 -19.83 -24.71
N LEU A 322 0.19 -19.41 -25.63
CA LEU A 322 0.00 -20.09 -26.92
C LEU A 322 1.28 -20.10 -27.77
N PHE A 323 1.99 -18.95 -27.84
CA PHE A 323 3.30 -18.90 -28.50
C PHE A 323 4.33 -19.83 -27.84
N SER A 324 4.32 -19.89 -26.52
CA SER A 324 5.27 -20.71 -25.75
C SER A 324 4.97 -22.20 -25.90
N LEU A 325 3.71 -22.59 -25.86
CA LEU A 325 3.26 -23.98 -26.07
C LEU A 325 3.62 -24.46 -27.49
N ARG A 326 3.29 -23.67 -28.51
CA ARG A 326 3.67 -23.98 -29.91
C ARG A 326 5.19 -24.19 -30.03
N ARG A 327 5.99 -23.39 -29.35
CA ARG A 327 7.46 -23.54 -29.35
C ARG A 327 7.91 -24.81 -28.63
N ALA A 328 7.33 -25.08 -27.46
CA ALA A 328 7.67 -26.27 -26.66
C ALA A 328 7.42 -27.56 -27.48
N VAL A 329 6.31 -27.60 -28.21
CA VAL A 329 5.97 -28.73 -29.09
C VAL A 329 6.95 -28.83 -30.27
N ARG A 330 7.29 -27.70 -30.91
CA ARG A 330 8.16 -27.71 -32.12
C ARG A 330 9.65 -27.88 -31.84
N CYS A 331 10.10 -27.45 -30.67
CA CYS A 331 11.51 -27.43 -30.25
C CYS A 331 11.69 -27.85 -28.79
N PRO A 332 11.51 -29.14 -28.44
CA PRO A 332 11.53 -29.62 -27.04
C PRO A 332 12.85 -29.33 -26.32
N GLN A 333 13.99 -29.36 -27.03
CA GLN A 333 15.31 -29.04 -26.47
C GLN A 333 15.37 -27.63 -25.90
N ASN A 334 14.63 -26.67 -26.43
CA ASN A 334 14.57 -25.31 -25.92
C ASN A 334 13.82 -25.24 -24.57
N THR A 335 12.90 -26.15 -24.31
CA THR A 335 12.17 -26.26 -23.05
C THR A 335 13.10 -26.64 -21.91
N LYS A 336 13.99 -27.62 -22.12
CA LYS A 336 15.00 -28.03 -21.13
C LYS A 336 15.95 -26.88 -20.78
N THR A 337 16.44 -26.15 -21.79
CA THR A 337 17.28 -24.96 -21.61
C THR A 337 16.54 -23.84 -20.86
N TRP A 338 15.27 -23.64 -21.16
CA TRP A 338 14.43 -22.65 -20.48
C TRP A 338 14.27 -22.98 -18.99
N TRP A 339 13.97 -24.25 -18.66
CA TRP A 339 13.85 -24.71 -17.28
C TRP A 339 15.17 -24.57 -16.51
N HIS A 340 16.28 -24.95 -17.10
CA HIS A 340 17.60 -24.77 -16.47
C HIS A 340 17.86 -23.31 -16.16
N ARG A 341 17.47 -22.40 -17.04
CA ARG A 341 17.71 -20.96 -16.88
C ARG A 341 16.69 -20.28 -15.94
N ASN A 342 15.42 -20.63 -15.97
CA ASN A 342 14.36 -19.91 -15.27
C ASN A 342 13.76 -20.70 -14.10
N GLY A 343 14.22 -21.92 -13.84
CA GLY A 343 13.73 -22.76 -12.75
C GLY A 343 13.65 -22.06 -11.40
N PRO A 344 14.68 -21.34 -10.94
CA PRO A 344 14.61 -20.60 -9.67
C PRO A 344 13.51 -19.54 -9.64
N VAL A 345 13.33 -18.78 -10.73
CA VAL A 345 12.25 -17.78 -10.81
C VAL A 345 10.88 -18.47 -10.78
N PHE A 346 10.72 -19.58 -11.51
CA PHE A 346 9.51 -20.35 -11.48
C PHE A 346 9.20 -20.92 -10.09
N ALA A 347 10.20 -21.47 -9.41
CA ALA A 347 10.06 -21.98 -8.03
C ALA A 347 9.65 -20.86 -7.06
N ALA A 348 10.24 -19.66 -7.20
CA ALA A 348 9.84 -18.50 -6.41
C ALA A 348 8.38 -18.08 -6.69
N CYS A 349 7.96 -18.08 -7.96
CA CYS A 349 6.56 -17.80 -8.32
C CYS A 349 5.60 -18.86 -7.75
N VAL A 350 5.95 -20.14 -7.80
CA VAL A 350 5.14 -21.22 -7.19
C VAL A 350 5.04 -21.02 -5.68
N PHE A 351 6.15 -20.77 -5.00
CA PHE A 351 6.17 -20.52 -3.56
C PHE A 351 5.27 -19.34 -3.17
N LEU A 352 5.42 -18.19 -3.85
CA LEU A 352 4.60 -17.00 -3.58
C LEU A 352 3.12 -17.22 -3.89
N THR A 353 2.80 -18.02 -4.92
CA THR A 353 1.41 -18.38 -5.26
C THR A 353 0.80 -19.26 -4.17
N LEU A 354 1.52 -20.29 -3.72
CA LEU A 354 1.06 -21.18 -2.64
C LEU A 354 0.86 -20.39 -1.34
N PHE A 355 1.77 -19.48 -1.02
CA PHE A 355 1.63 -18.59 0.13
C PHE A 355 0.44 -17.65 -0.02
N ALA A 356 0.20 -17.09 -1.21
CA ALA A 356 -0.92 -16.18 -1.48
C ALA A 356 -2.28 -16.88 -1.37
N VAL A 357 -2.39 -18.11 -1.86
CA VAL A 357 -3.61 -18.93 -1.77
C VAL A 357 -3.84 -19.42 -0.32
N SER A 358 -2.76 -19.60 0.45
CA SER A 358 -2.76 -20.11 1.83
C SER A 358 -3.23 -21.55 1.99
N ASN A 359 -3.54 -21.93 3.24
CA ASN A 359 -4.15 -23.21 3.59
C ASN A 359 -5.67 -23.25 3.36
N LYS A 360 -6.30 -22.09 3.10
CA LYS A 360 -7.73 -21.96 2.78
C LYS A 360 -7.90 -21.84 1.26
N ILE A 361 -7.97 -22.97 0.59
CA ILE A 361 -7.96 -23.08 -0.87
C ILE A 361 -9.39 -23.09 -1.39
N TYR A 362 -9.82 -21.98 -2.02
CA TYR A 362 -11.19 -21.80 -2.51
C TYR A 362 -11.24 -21.42 -3.99
N TRP A 363 -12.21 -21.98 -4.72
CA TRP A 363 -12.70 -21.46 -5.98
C TRP A 363 -14.12 -20.93 -5.75
N GLY A 364 -14.29 -19.63 -5.75
CA GLY A 364 -15.54 -19.02 -5.32
C GLY A 364 -15.80 -19.32 -3.83
N ASN A 365 -16.96 -19.86 -3.54
CA ASN A 365 -17.35 -20.28 -2.18
C ASN A 365 -17.07 -21.75 -1.88
N THR A 366 -16.60 -22.53 -2.87
CA THR A 366 -16.31 -23.95 -2.70
C THR A 366 -14.82 -24.17 -2.53
N GLY A 367 -14.42 -24.90 -1.53
CA GLY A 367 -13.00 -25.15 -1.28
C GLY A 367 -12.73 -26.08 -0.12
N ILE A 368 -11.47 -26.15 0.25
CA ILE A 368 -10.95 -26.97 1.34
C ILE A 368 -10.04 -26.13 2.24
N GLU A 369 -10.04 -26.47 3.52
CA GLU A 369 -9.10 -25.92 4.48
C GLU A 369 -8.14 -27.01 4.95
N LEU A 370 -6.84 -26.80 4.68
CA LEU A 370 -5.81 -27.75 5.10
C LEU A 370 -5.39 -27.41 6.54
N PRO A 371 -5.41 -28.39 7.46
CA PRO A 371 -4.92 -28.17 8.81
C PRO A 371 -3.41 -27.91 8.79
N LEU A 372 -2.98 -26.80 9.39
CA LEU A 372 -1.57 -26.48 9.58
C LEU A 372 -1.24 -26.45 11.09
N PRO A 373 -0.01 -26.82 11.48
CA PRO A 373 0.44 -26.67 12.87
C PRO A 373 0.29 -25.21 13.34
N ALA A 374 -0.14 -25.01 14.59
CA ALA A 374 -0.41 -23.68 15.15
C ALA A 374 0.79 -22.72 15.03
N LYS A 375 2.01 -23.20 15.31
CA LYS A 375 3.25 -22.42 15.15
C LYS A 375 3.49 -21.96 13.71
N LEU A 376 3.10 -22.75 12.72
CA LEU A 376 3.23 -22.37 11.30
C LEU A 376 2.17 -21.33 10.93
N LEU A 377 0.94 -21.47 11.43
CA LEU A 377 -0.12 -20.47 11.26
C LEU A 377 0.28 -19.13 11.87
N GLU A 378 0.85 -19.13 13.08
CA GLU A 378 1.37 -17.92 13.73
C GLU A 378 2.50 -17.27 12.92
N LEU A 379 3.45 -18.05 12.42
CA LEU A 379 4.54 -17.55 11.58
C LEU A 379 4.02 -16.94 10.26
N CYS A 380 3.11 -17.63 9.58
CA CYS A 380 2.51 -17.14 8.35
C CYS A 380 1.57 -15.96 8.62
N GLY A 381 0.95 -15.88 9.81
CA GLY A 381 0.06 -14.81 10.26
C GLY A 381 0.73 -13.45 10.36
N ILE A 382 2.08 -13.37 10.40
CA ILE A 382 2.82 -12.10 10.25
C ILE A 382 2.41 -11.39 8.96
N PHE A 383 2.11 -12.16 7.91
CA PHE A 383 1.60 -11.66 6.62
C PHE A 383 0.19 -12.19 6.36
N ARG A 384 -0.76 -11.90 7.27
CA ARG A 384 -2.15 -12.40 7.21
C ARG A 384 -2.85 -12.11 5.87
N SER A 385 -2.60 -10.95 5.26
CA SER A 385 -3.09 -10.59 3.93
C SER A 385 -2.23 -11.24 2.84
N SER A 386 -2.19 -12.56 2.85
CA SER A 386 -1.30 -13.38 2.03
C SER A 386 -1.51 -13.20 0.52
N GLY A 387 -2.72 -12.87 0.09
CA GLY A 387 -3.05 -12.63 -1.33
C GLY A 387 -2.18 -11.56 -2.01
N ARG A 388 -1.62 -10.64 -1.25
CA ARG A 388 -0.69 -9.59 -1.74
C ARG A 388 0.65 -10.15 -2.22
N MET A 389 1.05 -11.36 -1.78
CA MET A 389 2.30 -12.00 -2.24
C MET A 389 2.25 -12.37 -3.72
N PHE A 390 1.07 -12.47 -4.31
CA PHE A 390 0.91 -12.74 -5.74
C PHE A 390 1.30 -11.54 -6.63
N TYR A 391 1.42 -10.32 -6.13
CA TYR A 391 1.76 -9.13 -6.94
C TYR A 391 3.06 -9.29 -7.73
N LEU A 392 4.10 -9.87 -7.12
CA LEU A 392 5.36 -10.15 -7.84
C LEU A 392 5.18 -11.23 -8.90
N VAL A 393 4.34 -12.24 -8.65
CA VAL A 393 4.03 -13.30 -9.61
C VAL A 393 3.30 -12.71 -10.82
N ALA A 394 2.27 -11.89 -10.59
CA ALA A 394 1.57 -11.16 -11.64
C ALA A 394 2.53 -10.31 -12.49
N ALA A 395 3.45 -9.58 -11.85
CA ALA A 395 4.47 -8.82 -12.55
C ALA A 395 5.39 -9.71 -13.41
N CYS A 396 5.83 -10.86 -12.88
CA CYS A 396 6.62 -11.83 -13.66
C CYS A 396 5.83 -12.39 -14.87
N MET A 397 4.53 -12.66 -14.70
CA MET A 397 3.67 -13.12 -15.82
C MET A 397 3.56 -12.04 -16.90
N VAL A 398 3.32 -10.78 -16.52
CA VAL A 398 3.22 -9.66 -17.46
C VAL A 398 4.56 -9.43 -18.19
N VAL A 399 5.68 -9.42 -17.46
CA VAL A 399 7.03 -9.28 -18.05
C VAL A 399 7.32 -10.41 -19.03
N TYR A 400 7.02 -11.65 -18.64
CA TYR A 400 7.19 -12.80 -19.50
C TYR A 400 6.36 -12.68 -20.80
N ALA A 401 5.11 -12.25 -20.68
CA ALA A 401 4.22 -12.08 -21.80
C ALA A 401 4.68 -10.96 -22.74
N LEU A 402 5.09 -9.81 -22.21
CA LEU A 402 5.65 -8.70 -22.99
C LEU A 402 6.93 -9.10 -23.73
N TYR A 403 7.85 -9.82 -23.05
CA TYR A 403 9.08 -10.31 -23.68
C TYR A 403 8.78 -11.33 -24.78
N THR A 404 7.82 -12.24 -24.55
CA THR A 404 7.40 -13.21 -25.55
C THR A 404 6.81 -12.53 -26.78
N LEU A 405 5.93 -11.54 -26.59
CA LEU A 405 5.35 -10.78 -27.69
C LEU A 405 6.42 -10.06 -28.52
N TRP A 406 7.36 -9.37 -27.84
CA TRP A 406 8.45 -8.64 -28.50
C TRP A 406 9.42 -9.55 -29.27
N ASP A 407 9.74 -10.71 -28.70
CA ASP A 407 10.68 -11.67 -29.29
C ASP A 407 10.06 -12.46 -30.48
N ARG A 408 8.71 -12.57 -30.53
CA ARG A 408 7.99 -13.40 -31.51
C ARG A 408 7.44 -12.65 -32.70
N LEU A 409 7.15 -11.37 -32.53
CA LEU A 409 6.60 -10.56 -33.62
C LEU A 409 7.64 -9.57 -34.14
N PRO A 410 7.58 -9.21 -35.45
CA PRO A 410 8.30 -8.04 -35.95
C PRO A 410 7.89 -6.80 -35.13
N GLY A 411 8.83 -5.89 -34.87
CA GLY A 411 8.65 -4.78 -33.90
C GLY A 411 7.36 -3.95 -34.14
N ARG A 412 7.00 -3.67 -35.42
CA ARG A 412 5.76 -2.94 -35.75
C ARG A 412 4.49 -3.71 -35.34
N TYR A 413 4.47 -5.02 -35.52
CA TYR A 413 3.32 -5.85 -35.14
C TYR A 413 3.26 -6.07 -33.64
N ALA A 414 4.41 -6.18 -32.98
CA ALA A 414 4.46 -6.23 -31.51
C ALA A 414 3.86 -4.97 -30.87
N VAL A 415 4.17 -3.79 -31.43
CA VAL A 415 3.58 -2.51 -30.99
C VAL A 415 2.07 -2.47 -31.23
N LEU A 416 1.61 -2.85 -32.43
CA LEU A 416 0.18 -2.84 -32.76
C LEU A 416 -0.63 -3.80 -31.89
N VAL A 417 -0.13 -5.01 -31.66
CA VAL A 417 -0.80 -6.01 -30.82
C VAL A 417 -0.80 -5.57 -29.34
N LEU A 418 0.30 -4.98 -28.86
CA LEU A 418 0.33 -4.43 -27.51
C LEU A 418 -0.62 -3.24 -27.37
N ALA A 419 -0.69 -2.34 -28.35
CA ALA A 419 -1.64 -1.23 -28.35
C ALA A 419 -3.09 -1.72 -28.32
N LEU A 420 -3.41 -2.80 -29.05
CA LEU A 420 -4.73 -3.44 -28.99
C LEU A 420 -5.03 -3.95 -27.57
N PHE A 421 -4.09 -4.67 -26.93
CA PHE A 421 -4.30 -5.17 -25.57
C PHE A 421 -4.42 -4.05 -24.54
N VAL A 422 -3.66 -2.96 -24.70
CA VAL A 422 -3.82 -1.74 -23.87
C VAL A 422 -5.20 -1.12 -24.09
N GLY A 423 -5.68 -1.06 -25.33
CA GLY A 423 -7.03 -0.57 -25.64
C GLY A 423 -8.14 -1.43 -25.02
N VAL A 424 -8.00 -2.77 -25.09
CA VAL A 424 -8.92 -3.71 -24.43
C VAL A 424 -8.90 -3.53 -22.92
N GLN A 425 -7.71 -3.35 -22.32
CA GLN A 425 -7.55 -3.08 -20.89
C GLN A 425 -8.25 -1.77 -20.49
N ALA A 426 -8.05 -0.70 -21.27
CA ALA A 426 -8.68 0.60 -21.04
C ALA A 426 -10.21 0.52 -21.12
N PHE A 427 -10.73 -0.19 -22.11
CA PHE A 427 -12.17 -0.42 -22.25
C PHE A 427 -12.72 -1.20 -21.06
N ASP A 428 -12.07 -2.28 -20.68
CA ASP A 428 -12.51 -3.14 -19.58
C ASP A 428 -12.60 -2.36 -18.25
N LEU A 429 -11.59 -1.55 -17.95
CA LEU A 429 -11.51 -0.78 -16.71
C LEU A 429 -12.26 0.57 -16.73
N SER A 430 -12.85 0.94 -17.86
CA SER A 430 -13.42 2.29 -18.05
C SER A 430 -14.56 2.61 -17.09
N ALA A 431 -15.35 1.61 -16.65
CA ALA A 431 -16.40 1.83 -15.66
C ALA A 431 -15.81 2.17 -14.26
N ALA A 432 -14.81 1.42 -13.80
CA ALA A 432 -14.11 1.72 -12.56
C ALA A 432 -13.40 3.08 -12.61
N ALA A 433 -12.80 3.43 -13.75
CA ALA A 433 -12.19 4.74 -13.96
C ALA A 433 -13.21 5.88 -13.82
N GLN A 434 -14.37 5.75 -14.44
CA GLN A 434 -15.45 6.72 -14.35
C GLN A 434 -15.97 6.85 -12.90
N GLN A 435 -16.23 5.74 -12.22
CA GLN A 435 -16.68 5.72 -10.83
C GLN A 435 -15.68 6.39 -9.90
N LYS A 436 -14.39 6.08 -10.04
CA LYS A 436 -13.33 6.77 -9.26
C LYS A 436 -13.33 8.27 -9.56
N ARG A 437 -13.36 8.67 -10.82
CA ARG A 437 -13.39 10.08 -11.20
C ARG A 437 -14.54 10.84 -10.58
N GLN A 438 -15.76 10.27 -10.60
CA GLN A 438 -16.94 10.87 -10.01
C GLN A 438 -16.80 11.01 -8.50
N LYS A 439 -16.35 9.95 -7.83
CA LYS A 439 -16.19 9.90 -6.38
C LYS A 439 -15.28 11.00 -5.84
N PHE A 440 -14.18 11.32 -6.55
CA PHE A 440 -13.24 12.37 -6.16
C PHE A 440 -13.64 13.79 -6.65
N ALA A 441 -14.71 13.92 -7.42
CA ALA A 441 -15.24 15.20 -7.87
C ALA A 441 -16.29 15.80 -6.93
N ASP A 442 -16.91 14.97 -6.06
CA ASP A 442 -18.04 15.38 -5.23
C ASP A 442 -17.61 16.25 -4.04
N PRO A 443 -18.41 17.29 -3.68
CA PRO A 443 -18.13 18.11 -2.51
C PRO A 443 -18.35 17.33 -1.21
N ILE A 444 -17.72 17.79 -0.14
CA ILE A 444 -17.82 17.19 1.19
C ILE A 444 -19.12 17.57 1.89
N ASN A 445 -19.62 16.63 2.68
CA ASN A 445 -20.56 16.90 3.76
C ASN A 445 -19.85 17.43 5.01
N ALA A 446 -20.54 18.24 5.81
CA ALA A 446 -20.04 18.68 7.10
C ALA A 446 -19.70 17.47 8.01
N THR A 447 -18.54 17.52 8.65
CA THR A 447 -18.08 16.51 9.61
C THR A 447 -17.66 17.18 10.92
N VAL A 448 -17.42 16.41 11.97
CA VAL A 448 -16.88 16.94 13.25
C VAL A 448 -15.56 17.69 13.05
N VAL A 449 -14.81 17.41 11.99
CA VAL A 449 -13.49 18.03 11.72
C VAL A 449 -13.60 19.44 11.13
N ASN A 450 -14.65 19.70 10.34
CA ASN A 450 -14.89 20.98 9.67
C ASN A 450 -16.13 21.72 10.19
N ASN A 451 -16.39 21.57 11.49
CA ASN A 451 -17.46 22.25 12.21
C ASN A 451 -16.93 23.50 12.92
N ASP A 452 -17.68 24.61 12.87
CA ASP A 452 -17.26 25.89 13.49
C ASP A 452 -17.02 25.77 14.99
N GLN A 453 -17.81 24.97 15.71
CA GLN A 453 -17.67 24.75 17.17
C GLN A 453 -16.41 23.99 17.54
N THR A 454 -15.86 23.18 16.63
CA THR A 454 -14.62 22.41 16.86
C THR A 454 -13.36 23.12 16.33
N ALA A 455 -13.53 24.25 15.63
CA ALA A 455 -12.42 24.94 14.95
C ALA A 455 -11.36 25.50 15.89
N SER A 456 -11.69 25.80 17.15
CA SER A 456 -10.81 26.44 18.13
C SER A 456 -10.48 25.56 19.34
N LEU A 457 -10.75 24.27 19.31
CA LEU A 457 -10.53 23.37 20.46
C LEU A 457 -9.07 23.30 20.92
N GLY A 458 -8.11 23.56 20.04
CA GLY A 458 -6.68 23.60 20.40
C GLY A 458 -6.25 24.86 21.17
N ALA A 459 -7.09 25.89 21.22
CA ALA A 459 -6.75 27.10 21.95
C ALA A 459 -6.88 26.85 23.46
N GLY A 460 -5.75 26.92 24.19
CA GLY A 460 -5.72 26.68 25.62
C GLY A 460 -5.74 25.22 26.07
N HIS A 461 -5.88 24.25 25.16
CA HIS A 461 -5.93 22.83 25.48
C HIS A 461 -4.74 22.06 24.88
N THR A 462 -4.40 20.94 25.49
CA THR A 462 -3.28 20.07 25.09
C THR A 462 -3.72 18.66 24.70
N GLN A 463 -4.93 18.24 25.09
CA GLN A 463 -5.43 16.90 24.89
C GLN A 463 -6.89 16.89 24.45
N LEU A 464 -7.25 15.91 23.63
CA LEU A 464 -8.63 15.51 23.38
C LEU A 464 -8.81 14.09 23.92
N LEU A 465 -9.55 13.97 25.02
CA LEU A 465 -9.75 12.72 25.74
C LEU A 465 -11.14 12.15 25.51
N ALA A 466 -11.18 10.96 24.96
CA ALA A 466 -12.42 10.19 24.89
C ALA A 466 -12.73 9.56 26.25
N ALA A 467 -14.00 9.61 26.65
CA ALA A 467 -14.49 8.95 27.84
C ALA A 467 -15.33 7.70 27.45
N GLY A 468 -14.80 6.53 27.79
CA GLY A 468 -15.41 5.26 27.42
C GLY A 468 -15.17 4.86 25.96
N GLU A 469 -16.06 4.05 25.43
CA GLU A 469 -16.01 3.59 24.04
C GLU A 469 -16.44 4.69 23.08
N VAL A 470 -15.75 4.73 21.92
CA VAL A 470 -16.07 5.63 20.82
C VAL A 470 -16.55 4.81 19.63
N ARG A 471 -17.63 5.24 19.00
CA ARG A 471 -18.14 4.60 17.77
C ARG A 471 -17.08 4.56 16.70
N GLU A 472 -16.94 3.43 16.01
CA GLU A 472 -15.90 3.20 15.01
C GLU A 472 -15.96 4.21 13.84
N ASP A 473 -17.16 4.63 13.44
CA ASP A 473 -17.37 5.60 12.37
C ASP A 473 -16.95 7.04 12.76
N ARG A 474 -16.73 7.33 14.05
CA ARG A 474 -16.27 8.63 14.58
C ARG A 474 -14.83 8.62 15.04
N LEU A 475 -14.31 7.45 15.39
CA LEU A 475 -12.95 7.29 15.95
C LEU A 475 -11.86 8.01 15.13
N ARG A 476 -11.85 7.75 13.81
CA ARG A 476 -10.82 8.31 12.92
C ARG A 476 -10.99 9.82 12.69
N LEU A 477 -12.23 10.29 12.62
CA LEU A 477 -12.53 11.71 12.46
C LEU A 477 -12.15 12.51 13.73
N LEU A 478 -12.41 11.97 14.91
CA LEU A 478 -11.99 12.59 16.19
C LEU A 478 -10.46 12.62 16.32
N ALA A 479 -9.78 11.56 15.88
CA ALA A 479 -8.33 11.53 15.85
C ALA A 479 -7.73 12.56 14.85
N ILE A 480 -8.37 12.74 13.67
CA ILE A 480 -8.02 13.80 12.73
C ILE A 480 -8.24 15.18 13.34
N LEU A 481 -9.38 15.37 14.01
CA LEU A 481 -9.69 16.63 14.71
C LEU A 481 -8.60 16.95 15.75
N ALA A 482 -8.28 16.00 16.64
CA ALA A 482 -7.22 16.17 17.62
C ALA A 482 -5.90 16.57 16.96
N GLY A 483 -5.47 15.84 15.93
CA GLY A 483 -4.22 16.14 15.23
C GLY A 483 -4.21 17.51 14.54
N LYS A 484 -5.31 17.92 13.89
CA LYS A 484 -5.42 19.24 13.25
C LYS A 484 -5.39 20.39 14.27
N GLN A 485 -5.90 20.16 15.48
CA GLN A 485 -5.90 21.10 16.58
C GLN A 485 -4.63 21.06 17.44
N GLY A 486 -3.67 20.18 17.14
CA GLY A 486 -2.42 20.04 17.89
C GLY A 486 -2.56 19.30 19.22
N LEU A 487 -3.67 18.61 19.43
CA LEU A 487 -4.00 17.90 20.66
C LEU A 487 -3.48 16.45 20.64
N ALA A 488 -2.95 15.96 21.76
CA ALA A 488 -2.72 14.54 21.97
C ALA A 488 -4.06 13.84 22.30
N THR A 489 -4.15 12.51 22.08
CA THR A 489 -5.41 11.79 22.32
C THR A 489 -5.17 10.38 22.86
N ASN A 490 -6.11 9.90 23.69
CA ASN A 490 -6.18 8.50 24.12
C ASN A 490 -6.93 7.59 23.14
N LEU A 491 -7.25 8.11 21.96
CA LEU A 491 -7.84 7.31 20.88
C LEU A 491 -6.78 6.39 20.24
N ASP A 492 -7.12 5.12 20.10
CA ASP A 492 -6.28 4.12 19.43
C ASP A 492 -6.75 3.93 17.99
N ILE A 493 -5.92 4.35 17.04
CA ILE A 493 -6.16 4.23 15.59
C ILE A 493 -5.22 3.23 14.91
N ALA A 494 -4.48 2.43 15.67
CA ALA A 494 -3.57 1.44 15.11
C ALA A 494 -4.32 0.28 14.43
N VAL A 495 -3.79 -0.19 13.29
CA VAL A 495 -4.37 -1.32 12.52
C VAL A 495 -4.23 -2.64 13.27
N SER A 496 -3.21 -2.73 14.11
CA SER A 496 -2.87 -3.95 14.83
C SER A 496 -2.17 -3.61 16.13
N GLY A 497 -2.44 -4.38 17.12
CA GLY A 497 -1.96 -4.17 18.47
C GLY A 497 -3.09 -3.71 19.39
N SER A 498 -2.92 -3.96 20.66
CA SER A 498 -3.75 -3.43 21.74
C SER A 498 -2.89 -2.42 22.49
N HIS A 499 -3.47 -1.29 22.82
CA HIS A 499 -2.86 -0.29 23.68
C HIS A 499 -3.64 -0.26 25.01
N PRO A 500 -3.35 -1.20 25.94
CA PRO A 500 -4.13 -1.35 27.18
C PRO A 500 -4.16 -0.09 28.03
N ALA A 501 -3.07 0.70 28.02
CA ALA A 501 -3.04 1.94 28.77
C ALA A 501 -3.93 3.04 28.14
N ALA A 502 -4.07 3.07 26.82
CA ALA A 502 -5.03 3.96 26.17
C ALA A 502 -6.48 3.56 26.48
N GLU A 503 -6.77 2.27 26.53
CA GLU A 503 -8.07 1.74 26.94
C GLU A 503 -8.34 2.07 28.42
N ALA A 504 -7.37 1.82 29.31
CA ALA A 504 -7.44 2.19 30.72
C ALA A 504 -7.60 3.71 30.89
N SER A 505 -6.91 4.53 30.09
CA SER A 505 -7.04 5.98 30.10
C SER A 505 -8.46 6.44 29.74
N ARG A 506 -9.11 5.81 28.75
CA ARG A 506 -10.51 6.12 28.42
C ARG A 506 -11.48 5.75 29.55
N ALA A 507 -11.25 4.60 30.19
CA ALA A 507 -12.05 4.15 31.33
C ALA A 507 -11.84 5.08 32.56
N ASP A 508 -10.60 5.45 32.87
CA ASP A 508 -10.28 6.40 33.94
C ASP A 508 -10.90 7.78 33.68
N THR A 509 -10.80 8.28 32.46
CA THR A 509 -11.44 9.53 32.04
C THR A 509 -12.94 9.50 32.31
N ALA A 510 -13.63 8.42 31.92
CA ALA A 510 -15.05 8.26 32.17
C ALA A 510 -15.38 8.24 33.67
N ALA A 511 -14.60 7.52 34.48
CA ALA A 511 -14.79 7.44 35.94
C ALA A 511 -14.55 8.79 36.65
N ARG A 512 -13.50 9.53 36.29
CA ARG A 512 -13.21 10.87 36.84
C ARG A 512 -14.31 11.86 36.50
N LEU A 513 -14.78 11.91 35.29
CA LEU A 513 -15.88 12.80 34.89
C LEU A 513 -17.18 12.45 35.60
N ALA A 514 -17.48 11.18 35.81
CA ALA A 514 -18.63 10.75 36.60
C ALA A 514 -18.52 11.16 38.09
N ALA A 515 -17.30 11.32 38.61
CA ALA A 515 -17.01 11.80 39.94
C ALA A 515 -16.91 13.35 40.03
N GLY A 516 -17.22 14.10 38.99
CA GLY A 516 -17.15 15.55 38.96
C GLY A 516 -15.70 16.11 38.87
N GLN A 517 -14.77 15.32 38.37
CA GLN A 517 -13.36 15.70 38.23
C GLN A 517 -12.96 15.85 36.79
N TYR A 518 -12.38 16.98 36.40
CA TYR A 518 -11.83 17.21 35.08
C TYR A 518 -10.48 17.94 35.13
N ASP A 519 -9.74 17.85 34.04
CA ASP A 519 -8.51 18.60 33.79
C ASP A 519 -8.87 19.81 32.91
N PRO A 520 -8.62 21.06 33.34
CA PRO A 520 -8.96 22.23 32.55
C PRO A 520 -8.16 22.36 31.25
N THR A 521 -7.08 21.59 31.06
CA THR A 521 -6.27 21.57 29.83
C THR A 521 -6.72 20.52 28.82
N ALA A 522 -7.76 19.74 29.14
CA ALA A 522 -8.26 18.69 28.26
C ALA A 522 -9.66 19.00 27.73
N VAL A 523 -9.88 18.73 26.44
CA VAL A 523 -11.20 18.64 25.82
C VAL A 523 -11.72 17.22 25.98
N TYR A 524 -12.96 17.05 26.36
CA TYR A 524 -13.57 15.74 26.55
C TYR A 524 -14.59 15.45 25.45
N VAL A 525 -14.63 14.20 25.00
CA VAL A 525 -15.57 13.76 23.96
C VAL A 525 -16.12 12.37 24.27
N THR A 526 -17.42 12.18 23.97
CA THR A 526 -18.08 10.87 23.94
C THR A 526 -18.98 10.76 22.71
N THR A 527 -19.28 9.54 22.31
CA THR A 527 -20.31 9.24 21.29
C THR A 527 -21.53 8.55 21.87
N ASP A 528 -21.59 8.45 23.21
CA ASP A 528 -22.67 7.86 23.97
C ASP A 528 -23.56 8.94 24.61
N GLY A 529 -24.85 8.91 24.29
CA GLY A 529 -25.82 9.89 24.77
C GLY A 529 -26.07 9.82 26.28
N ALA A 530 -26.03 8.62 26.88
CA ALA A 530 -26.23 8.46 28.31
C ALA A 530 -25.05 9.04 29.12
N THR A 531 -23.83 8.85 28.64
CA THR A 531 -22.62 9.49 29.21
C THR A 531 -22.72 11.02 29.12
N TRP A 532 -23.22 11.55 28.00
CA TRP A 532 -23.44 12.97 27.80
C TRP A 532 -24.46 13.57 28.80
N GLU A 533 -25.61 12.93 28.96
CA GLU A 533 -26.65 13.36 29.90
C GLU A 533 -26.11 13.34 31.33
N ASN A 534 -25.32 12.34 31.70
CA ASN A 534 -24.66 12.27 32.99
C ASN A 534 -23.69 13.45 33.22
N TRP A 535 -22.89 13.83 32.22
CA TRP A 535 -21.99 14.98 32.33
C TRP A 535 -22.77 16.28 32.58
N GLN A 536 -23.84 16.50 31.83
CA GLN A 536 -24.70 17.68 32.00
C GLN A 536 -25.31 17.73 33.41
N ALA A 537 -25.65 16.60 34.02
CA ALA A 537 -26.17 16.52 35.37
C ALA A 537 -25.09 16.73 36.43
N VAL A 538 -23.91 16.08 36.28
CA VAL A 538 -22.79 16.17 37.22
C VAL A 538 -22.20 17.57 37.28
N PHE A 539 -22.10 18.25 36.16
CA PHE A 539 -21.49 19.59 36.05
C PHE A 539 -22.54 20.69 35.89
N ALA A 540 -23.78 20.44 36.30
CA ALA A 540 -24.84 21.44 36.26
C ALA A 540 -24.48 22.69 37.09
N GLY A 541 -24.44 23.86 36.43
CA GLY A 541 -24.08 25.13 37.08
C GLY A 541 -22.61 25.48 37.12
N ASP A 542 -21.76 24.69 36.46
CA ASP A 542 -20.34 25.06 36.25
C ASP A 542 -20.22 25.91 34.97
N ASP A 543 -20.22 27.22 35.12
CA ASP A 543 -20.14 28.20 34.02
C ASP A 543 -18.77 28.20 33.30
N SER A 544 -17.77 27.48 33.84
CA SER A 544 -16.46 27.32 33.20
C SER A 544 -16.46 26.22 32.12
N LEU A 545 -17.55 25.50 31.97
CA LEU A 545 -17.68 24.41 30.99
C LEU A 545 -18.63 24.74 29.84
N ASN A 546 -18.18 24.56 28.63
CA ASN A 546 -19.00 24.66 27.42
C ASN A 546 -19.39 23.26 26.91
N PHE A 547 -20.69 23.06 26.71
CA PHE A 547 -21.27 21.82 26.23
C PHE A 547 -21.86 22.00 24.84
N PHE A 548 -21.47 21.20 23.87
CA PHE A 548 -22.04 21.23 22.53
C PHE A 548 -22.00 19.87 21.84
N VAL A 549 -22.76 19.75 20.75
CA VAL A 549 -22.85 18.54 19.92
C VAL A 549 -22.46 18.86 18.49
N ALA A 550 -21.54 18.10 17.94
CA ALA A 550 -21.12 18.21 16.56
C ALA A 550 -21.03 16.80 15.92
N ASP A 551 -21.75 16.56 14.82
CA ASP A 551 -21.73 15.32 14.04
C ASP A 551 -21.91 14.06 14.93
N SER A 552 -22.90 14.07 15.82
CA SER A 552 -23.17 12.99 16.80
C SER A 552 -22.00 12.66 17.74
N CYS A 553 -21.09 13.60 17.93
CA CYS A 553 -20.10 13.60 18.98
C CYS A 553 -20.45 14.68 20.02
N TYR A 554 -20.33 14.35 21.27
CA TYR A 554 -20.72 15.19 22.41
C TYR A 554 -19.46 15.72 23.09
N PHE A 555 -19.34 17.02 23.21
CA PHE A 555 -18.13 17.69 23.73
C PHE A 555 -18.38 18.42 25.02
N MET A 556 -17.48 18.27 25.98
CA MET A 556 -17.34 19.10 27.17
C MET A 556 -15.98 19.79 27.12
N VAL A 557 -15.98 21.11 27.09
CA VAL A 557 -14.79 21.95 26.88
C VAL A 557 -14.66 22.94 28.02
N PRO A 558 -13.63 22.81 28.87
CA PRO A 558 -13.32 23.82 29.89
C PRO A 558 -13.01 25.18 29.24
N ALA A 559 -13.33 26.27 29.91
CA ALA A 559 -12.92 27.60 29.51
C ALA A 559 -11.38 27.69 29.54
N ALA A 560 -10.77 28.19 28.43
CA ALA A 560 -9.33 28.30 28.28
C ALA A 560 -8.73 29.44 29.13
#